data_b3d1aa484428d001f313f6d99d015b5e
#
_entry.id   b3d1aa484428d001f313f6d99d015b5e
#
_cell.length_a   1.000
_cell.length_b   1.000
_cell.length_c   1.000
_cell.angle_alpha   90.00
_cell.angle_beta   90.00
_cell.angle_gamma   90.00
#
_symmetry.space_group_name_H-M   'P 1'
#
loop_
_entity.id
_entity.type
_entity.pdbx_description
1 polymer ?
#
loop_
_entity_poly.entity_id
_entity_poly.type
_entity_poly.pdbx_seq_one_letter_code
_entity_poly.pdbx_strand_id
1 'polypeptide(L)'
;MDKILKLLNTDARLSSEQMAVMANMTEAEVDAAIAKLEKDGVVRGYKPLIDWEKTGEEVVTAIIELTVAPSKDEGFDGVAKAIMAFDEVESLSLMSGGHDLMVAVNGRTFKDVAMFVAKRLSPLDGVLSTATHFVLKKYKERGVLFVDEEQDERGTI
;
A
#
# COMPACT_ATOMS: atom_id res chain seq x y z
N MET A 1 15.55 4.24 16.90
CA MET A 1 14.16 4.10 16.41
C MET A 1 13.26 3.89 17.63
N ASP A 2 12.18 4.63 17.71
CA ASP A 2 11.20 4.59 18.78
C ASP A 2 10.70 3.15 19.01
N LYS A 3 10.65 2.70 20.29
CA LYS A 3 10.21 1.34 20.64
C LYS A 3 8.75 1.10 20.23
N ILE A 4 7.88 2.10 20.46
CA ILE A 4 6.46 2.01 20.13
C ILE A 4 6.27 1.91 18.62
N LEU A 5 7.00 2.69 17.83
CA LEU A 5 6.95 2.62 16.37
C LEU A 5 7.37 1.25 15.82
N LYS A 6 8.37 0.60 16.46
CA LYS A 6 8.76 -0.78 16.11
C LYS A 6 7.65 -1.79 16.38
N LEU A 7 7.00 -1.69 17.54
CA LEU A 7 5.91 -2.59 17.94
C LEU A 7 4.74 -2.42 16.97
N LEU A 8 4.30 -1.18 16.71
CA LEU A 8 3.23 -0.89 15.74
C LEU A 8 3.54 -1.39 14.32
N ASN A 9 4.81 -1.30 13.89
CA ASN A 9 5.21 -1.79 12.58
C ASN A 9 5.23 -3.33 12.51
N THR A 10 5.35 -4.01 13.65
CA THR A 10 5.33 -5.48 13.73
C THR A 10 3.89 -5.99 13.82
N ASP A 11 3.10 -5.42 14.73
CA ASP A 11 1.68 -5.74 14.91
C ASP A 11 0.91 -4.52 15.41
N ALA A 12 0.13 -3.91 14.53
CA ALA A 12 -0.66 -2.73 14.85
C ALA A 12 -1.91 -3.05 15.71
N ARG A 13 -2.16 -4.32 16.06
CA ARG A 13 -3.27 -4.74 16.92
C ARG A 13 -2.89 -4.93 18.39
N LEU A 14 -1.61 -4.75 18.73
CA LEU A 14 -1.18 -4.78 20.12
C LEU A 14 -1.94 -3.73 20.94
N SER A 15 -2.47 -4.14 22.09
CA SER A 15 -3.09 -3.19 23.05
C SER A 15 -2.02 -2.31 23.71
N SER A 16 -2.43 -1.16 24.24
CA SER A 16 -1.54 -0.29 25.01
C SER A 16 -0.92 -1.01 26.20
N GLU A 17 -1.68 -1.89 26.87
CA GLU A 17 -1.21 -2.77 27.95
C GLU A 17 -0.08 -3.70 27.48
N GLN A 18 -0.28 -4.39 26.35
CA GLN A 18 0.73 -5.29 25.78
C GLN A 18 2.00 -4.53 25.39
N MET A 19 1.84 -3.37 24.72
CA MET A 19 2.97 -2.53 24.33
C MET A 19 3.71 -1.96 25.54
N ALA A 20 2.99 -1.59 26.62
CA ALA A 20 3.57 -1.10 27.86
C ALA A 20 4.53 -2.12 28.47
N VAL A 21 4.10 -3.38 28.58
CA VAL A 21 4.94 -4.48 29.07
C VAL A 21 6.18 -4.67 28.17
N MET A 22 5.98 -4.73 26.85
CA MET A 22 7.08 -4.97 25.89
C MET A 22 8.07 -3.82 25.81
N ALA A 23 7.60 -2.58 26.00
CA ALA A 23 8.45 -1.38 25.96
C ALA A 23 9.06 -1.00 27.32
N ASN A 24 8.59 -1.62 28.43
CA ASN A 24 8.87 -1.23 29.81
C ASN A 24 8.45 0.24 30.06
N MET A 25 7.19 0.53 29.77
CA MET A 25 6.53 1.83 29.91
C MET A 25 5.21 1.63 30.62
N THR A 26 4.55 2.72 31.02
CA THR A 26 3.16 2.71 31.46
C THR A 26 2.22 2.78 30.26
N GLU A 27 0.97 2.33 30.38
CA GLU A 27 -0.04 2.45 29.32
C GLU A 27 -0.26 3.92 28.91
N ALA A 28 -0.28 4.83 29.88
CA ALA A 28 -0.44 6.26 29.62
C ALA A 28 0.73 6.84 28.78
N GLU A 29 1.96 6.37 29.00
CA GLU A 29 3.11 6.76 28.19
C GLU A 29 3.02 6.17 26.77
N VAL A 30 2.52 4.93 26.62
CA VAL A 30 2.28 4.32 25.31
C VAL A 30 1.22 5.09 24.53
N ASP A 31 0.08 5.39 25.16
CA ASP A 31 -1.01 6.15 24.51
C ASP A 31 -0.55 7.55 24.08
N ALA A 32 0.21 8.22 24.95
CA ALA A 32 0.77 9.53 24.62
C ALA A 32 1.78 9.46 23.46
N ALA A 33 2.59 8.40 23.41
CA ALA A 33 3.55 8.19 22.33
C ALA A 33 2.84 7.93 21.00
N ILE A 34 1.80 7.08 20.98
CA ILE A 34 0.99 6.80 19.79
C ILE A 34 0.31 8.07 19.29
N ALA A 35 -0.39 8.80 20.19
CA ALA A 35 -1.07 10.04 19.84
C ALA A 35 -0.09 11.08 19.28
N LYS A 36 1.12 11.15 19.79
CA LYS A 36 2.18 12.02 19.25
C LYS A 36 2.60 11.60 17.85
N LEU A 37 2.84 10.30 17.60
CA LEU A 37 3.23 9.77 16.29
C LEU A 37 2.16 10.02 15.23
N GLU A 38 0.89 9.89 15.60
CA GLU A 38 -0.26 10.20 14.73
C GLU A 38 -0.36 11.70 14.44
N LYS A 39 -0.28 12.53 15.49
CA LYS A 39 -0.33 14.00 15.36
C LYS A 39 0.81 14.54 14.49
N ASP A 40 2.02 14.03 14.67
CA ASP A 40 3.21 14.42 13.91
C ASP A 40 3.19 13.83 12.48
N GLY A 41 2.18 13.01 12.14
CA GLY A 41 2.01 12.37 10.85
C GLY A 41 3.07 11.32 10.53
N VAL A 42 3.77 10.78 11.53
CA VAL A 42 4.67 9.64 11.39
C VAL A 42 3.88 8.37 11.15
N VAL A 43 2.82 8.15 11.95
CA VAL A 43 1.82 7.12 11.70
C VAL A 43 0.67 7.77 10.92
N ARG A 44 0.44 7.33 9.69
CA ARG A 44 -0.57 7.86 8.77
C ARG A 44 -1.88 7.09 8.77
N GLY A 45 -1.89 5.88 9.33
CA GLY A 45 -3.06 5.03 9.38
C GLY A 45 -2.71 3.58 9.65
N TYR A 46 -3.75 2.78 9.83
CA TYR A 46 -3.68 1.35 10.10
C TYR A 46 -4.56 0.63 9.08
N LYS A 47 -3.98 -0.27 8.30
CA LYS A 47 -4.72 -1.10 7.34
C LYS A 47 -4.32 -2.56 7.51
N PRO A 48 -5.26 -3.50 7.55
CA PRO A 48 -4.94 -4.92 7.54
C PRO A 48 -4.41 -5.32 6.15
N LEU A 49 -3.56 -6.34 6.12
CA LEU A 49 -3.25 -7.07 4.90
C LEU A 49 -4.27 -8.20 4.74
N ILE A 50 -4.99 -8.20 3.62
CA ILE A 50 -6.10 -9.12 3.38
C ILE A 50 -5.78 -9.98 2.16
N ASP A 51 -5.91 -11.29 2.32
CA ASP A 51 -5.92 -12.24 1.23
C ASP A 51 -7.33 -12.32 0.63
N TRP A 52 -7.55 -11.51 -0.41
CA TRP A 52 -8.84 -11.40 -1.07
C TRP A 52 -9.26 -12.69 -1.77
N GLU A 53 -8.30 -13.52 -2.22
CA GLU A 53 -8.57 -14.82 -2.85
C GLU A 53 -9.33 -15.77 -1.91
N LYS A 54 -9.15 -15.59 -0.58
CA LYS A 54 -9.82 -16.38 0.47
C LYS A 54 -11.18 -15.83 0.90
N THR A 55 -11.59 -14.68 0.39
CA THR A 55 -12.86 -14.03 0.82
C THR A 55 -14.03 -14.30 -0.11
N GLY A 56 -13.78 -14.76 -1.33
CA GLY A 56 -14.79 -14.85 -2.40
C GLY A 56 -15.06 -13.51 -3.09
N GLU A 57 -14.40 -12.44 -2.71
CA GLU A 57 -14.44 -11.15 -3.39
C GLU A 57 -13.48 -11.16 -4.58
N GLU A 58 -13.95 -10.68 -5.72
CA GLU A 58 -13.09 -10.50 -6.89
C GLU A 58 -12.34 -9.16 -6.78
N VAL A 59 -11.03 -9.22 -6.53
CA VAL A 59 -10.16 -8.05 -6.52
C VAL A 59 -8.99 -8.28 -7.46
N VAL A 60 -8.91 -7.46 -8.48
CA VAL A 60 -7.80 -7.43 -9.44
C VAL A 60 -6.91 -6.25 -9.10
N THR A 61 -5.66 -6.54 -8.78
CA THR A 61 -4.63 -5.51 -8.56
C THR A 61 -3.77 -5.33 -9.79
N ALA A 62 -3.50 -4.10 -10.16
CA ALA A 62 -2.53 -3.77 -11.20
C ALA A 62 -1.53 -2.71 -10.72
N ILE A 63 -0.31 -2.83 -11.21
CA ILE A 63 0.75 -1.83 -11.09
C ILE A 63 0.87 -1.14 -12.43
N ILE A 64 0.75 0.18 -12.44
CA ILE A 64 0.79 0.99 -13.63
C ILE A 64 1.99 1.91 -13.58
N GLU A 65 2.87 1.77 -14.54
CA GLU A 65 3.99 2.66 -14.77
C GLU A 65 3.56 3.82 -15.65
N LEU A 66 3.90 5.04 -15.25
CA LEU A 66 3.56 6.25 -15.98
C LEU A 66 4.83 7.03 -16.33
N THR A 67 4.91 7.45 -17.59
CA THR A 67 5.82 8.53 -17.98
C THR A 67 5.01 9.82 -18.06
N VAL A 68 5.47 10.86 -17.39
CA VAL A 68 4.74 12.13 -17.28
C VAL A 68 5.66 13.31 -17.60
N ALA A 69 5.09 14.33 -18.21
CA ALA A 69 5.76 15.61 -18.40
C ALA A 69 5.58 16.48 -17.14
N PRO A 70 6.66 16.88 -16.46
CA PRO A 70 6.54 17.78 -15.32
C PRO A 70 6.05 19.17 -15.78
N SER A 71 5.12 19.77 -15.02
CA SER A 71 4.72 21.15 -15.26
C SER A 71 5.78 22.13 -14.76
N LYS A 72 5.77 23.37 -15.30
CA LYS A 72 6.72 24.40 -14.87
C LYS A 72 6.52 24.85 -13.43
N ASP A 73 5.28 24.85 -12.96
CA ASP A 73 4.92 25.44 -11.66
C ASP A 73 4.89 24.40 -10.54
N GLU A 74 4.38 23.18 -10.81
CA GLU A 74 4.18 22.12 -9.81
C GLU A 74 5.05 20.87 -10.04
N GLY A 75 5.87 20.83 -11.10
CA GLY A 75 6.66 19.65 -11.42
C GLY A 75 5.77 18.42 -11.64
N PHE A 76 6.07 17.33 -10.95
CA PHE A 76 5.27 16.08 -10.97
C PHE A 76 4.04 16.13 -10.06
N ASP A 77 3.99 17.07 -9.11
CA ASP A 77 2.96 17.10 -8.06
C ASP A 77 1.57 17.39 -8.62
N GLY A 78 1.46 18.17 -9.70
CA GLY A 78 0.19 18.48 -10.34
C GLY A 78 -0.51 17.20 -10.87
N VAL A 79 0.23 16.37 -11.61
CA VAL A 79 -0.29 15.09 -12.12
C VAL A 79 -0.56 14.13 -10.96
N ALA A 80 0.34 14.07 -9.98
CA ALA A 80 0.18 13.22 -8.80
C ALA A 80 -1.08 13.55 -8.00
N LYS A 81 -1.41 14.85 -7.80
CA LYS A 81 -2.65 15.28 -7.13
C LYS A 81 -3.90 14.81 -7.87
N ALA A 82 -3.90 14.91 -9.20
CA ALA A 82 -5.03 14.45 -10.01
C ALA A 82 -5.22 12.93 -9.92
N ILE A 83 -4.11 12.16 -9.91
CA ILE A 83 -4.14 10.69 -9.77
C ILE A 83 -4.61 10.27 -8.38
N MET A 84 -4.11 10.91 -7.32
CA MET A 84 -4.50 10.59 -5.92
C MET A 84 -5.99 10.84 -5.63
N ALA A 85 -6.68 11.61 -6.45
CA ALA A 85 -8.12 11.87 -6.30
C ALA A 85 -9.02 10.72 -6.76
N PHE A 86 -8.46 9.68 -7.40
CA PHE A 86 -9.22 8.53 -7.84
C PHE A 86 -9.32 7.47 -6.74
N ASP A 87 -10.53 7.01 -6.46
CA ASP A 87 -10.82 6.00 -5.43
C ASP A 87 -10.17 4.63 -5.74
N GLU A 88 -9.95 4.34 -7.03
CA GLU A 88 -9.30 3.11 -7.49
C GLU A 88 -7.81 3.07 -7.15
N VAL A 89 -7.20 4.22 -6.83
CA VAL A 89 -5.76 4.33 -6.53
C VAL A 89 -5.48 3.96 -5.09
N GLU A 90 -4.77 2.85 -4.91
CA GLU A 90 -4.32 2.36 -3.60
C GLU A 90 -2.97 2.98 -3.18
N SER A 91 -2.09 3.20 -4.13
CA SER A 91 -0.81 3.85 -3.88
C SER A 91 -0.28 4.59 -5.10
N LEU A 92 0.50 5.64 -4.84
CA LEU A 92 1.17 6.43 -5.85
C LEU A 92 2.55 6.81 -5.34
N SER A 93 3.57 6.61 -6.15
CA SER A 93 4.96 6.96 -5.82
C SER A 93 5.67 7.60 -7.01
N LEU A 94 6.47 8.63 -6.73
CA LEU A 94 7.45 9.14 -7.68
C LEU A 94 8.67 8.22 -7.67
N MET A 95 9.11 7.80 -8.85
CA MET A 95 10.16 6.82 -9.01
C MET A 95 11.41 7.45 -9.62
N SER A 96 12.55 6.86 -9.34
CA SER A 96 13.78 7.08 -10.09
C SER A 96 14.02 5.88 -11.02
N GLY A 97 14.14 6.09 -12.32
CA GLY A 97 14.35 4.99 -13.26
C GLY A 97 13.72 5.22 -14.63
N GLY A 98 13.23 4.16 -15.25
CA GLY A 98 12.68 4.19 -16.62
C GLY A 98 11.29 4.81 -16.76
N HIS A 99 10.59 5.04 -15.67
CA HIS A 99 9.28 5.72 -15.60
C HIS A 99 9.26 6.66 -14.40
N ASP A 100 8.34 7.62 -14.41
CA ASP A 100 8.31 8.71 -13.43
C ASP A 100 7.39 8.39 -12.23
N LEU A 101 6.21 7.83 -12.49
CA LEU A 101 5.25 7.49 -11.45
C LEU A 101 4.89 6.01 -11.51
N MET A 102 4.67 5.43 -10.33
CA MET A 102 4.14 4.08 -10.17
C MET A 102 2.84 4.15 -9.38
N VAL A 103 1.77 3.60 -9.94
CA VAL A 103 0.42 3.61 -9.37
C VAL A 103 -0.03 2.19 -9.15
N ALA A 104 -0.43 1.85 -7.92
CA ALA A 104 -1.17 0.61 -7.67
C ALA A 104 -2.66 0.92 -7.65
N VAL A 105 -3.44 0.14 -8.39
CA VAL A 105 -4.90 0.26 -8.46
C VAL A 105 -5.57 -1.07 -8.20
N ASN A 106 -6.77 -1.02 -7.65
CA ASN A 106 -7.64 -2.16 -7.48
C ASN A 106 -8.92 -1.98 -8.31
N GLY A 107 -9.38 -3.07 -8.90
CA GLY A 107 -10.66 -3.15 -9.61
C GLY A 107 -11.30 -4.51 -9.37
N ARG A 108 -12.56 -4.68 -9.80
CA ARG A 108 -13.28 -5.95 -9.69
C ARG A 108 -12.89 -6.93 -10.79
N THR A 109 -12.59 -6.41 -11.96
CA THR A 109 -12.21 -7.21 -13.14
C THR A 109 -11.02 -6.60 -13.86
N PHE A 110 -10.32 -7.41 -14.67
CA PHE A 110 -9.28 -6.91 -15.58
C PHE A 110 -9.80 -5.81 -16.49
N LYS A 111 -11.06 -5.93 -16.95
CA LYS A 111 -11.70 -4.93 -17.80
C LYS A 111 -11.90 -3.62 -17.07
N ASP A 112 -12.31 -3.63 -15.81
CA ASP A 112 -12.51 -2.40 -15.02
C ASP A 112 -11.20 -1.64 -14.89
N VAL A 113 -10.11 -2.33 -14.56
CA VAL A 113 -8.78 -1.73 -14.48
C VAL A 113 -8.33 -1.17 -15.83
N ALA A 114 -8.48 -1.96 -16.92
CA ALA A 114 -8.12 -1.50 -18.26
C ALA A 114 -8.92 -0.27 -18.69
N MET A 115 -10.22 -0.23 -18.36
CA MET A 115 -11.08 0.91 -18.67
C MET A 115 -10.78 2.12 -17.82
N PHE A 116 -10.41 1.95 -16.54
CA PHE A 116 -9.91 3.03 -15.69
C PHE A 116 -8.65 3.66 -16.31
N VAL A 117 -7.67 2.85 -16.70
CA VAL A 117 -6.44 3.34 -17.34
C VAL A 117 -6.77 4.10 -18.62
N ALA A 118 -7.56 3.51 -19.52
CA ALA A 118 -7.83 4.09 -20.83
C ALA A 118 -8.68 5.37 -20.78
N LYS A 119 -9.66 5.44 -19.86
CA LYS A 119 -10.63 6.54 -19.83
C LYS A 119 -10.32 7.62 -18.82
N ARG A 120 -9.57 7.30 -17.75
CA ARG A 120 -9.36 8.23 -16.63
C ARG A 120 -7.89 8.55 -16.41
N LEU A 121 -7.00 7.57 -16.51
CA LEU A 121 -5.59 7.76 -16.19
C LEU A 121 -4.79 8.29 -17.40
N SER A 122 -4.86 7.58 -18.54
CA SER A 122 -4.12 7.98 -19.76
C SER A 122 -4.51 9.34 -20.31
N PRO A 123 -5.78 9.82 -20.22
CA PRO A 123 -6.15 11.15 -20.73
C PRO A 123 -5.78 12.31 -19.83
N LEU A 124 -5.21 12.07 -18.64
CA LEU A 124 -4.79 13.17 -17.75
C LEU A 124 -3.71 14.03 -18.41
N ASP A 125 -3.85 15.33 -18.23
CA ASP A 125 -2.85 16.28 -18.68
C ASP A 125 -1.48 15.96 -18.06
N GLY A 126 -0.46 15.91 -18.88
CA GLY A 126 0.90 15.55 -18.47
C GLY A 126 1.22 14.06 -18.51
N VAL A 127 0.24 13.17 -18.66
CA VAL A 127 0.51 11.74 -18.87
C VAL A 127 0.93 11.49 -20.32
N LEU A 128 2.15 11.00 -20.53
CA LEU A 128 2.70 10.74 -21.85
C LEU A 128 2.52 9.28 -22.28
N SER A 129 2.70 8.35 -21.36
CA SER A 129 2.49 6.92 -21.60
C SER A 129 2.16 6.17 -20.33
N THR A 130 1.51 5.01 -20.49
CA THR A 130 1.14 4.09 -19.42
C THR A 130 1.53 2.68 -19.79
N ALA A 131 2.04 1.89 -18.81
CA ALA A 131 2.23 0.45 -18.94
C ALA A 131 1.56 -0.24 -17.75
N THR A 132 0.64 -1.15 -18.03
CA THR A 132 -0.17 -1.82 -17.00
C THR A 132 0.31 -3.25 -16.80
N HIS A 133 0.64 -3.60 -15.56
CA HIS A 133 1.07 -4.93 -15.14
C HIS A 133 0.05 -5.47 -14.14
N PHE A 134 -0.65 -6.55 -14.49
CA PHE A 134 -1.57 -7.20 -13.58
C PHE A 134 -0.83 -8.11 -12.60
N VAL A 135 -1.17 -8.00 -11.31
CA VAL A 135 -0.68 -8.92 -10.29
C VAL A 135 -1.45 -10.23 -10.43
N LEU A 136 -0.77 -11.30 -10.86
CA LEU A 136 -1.39 -12.61 -11.04
C LEU A 136 -1.44 -13.42 -9.76
N LYS A 137 -0.43 -13.25 -8.88
CA LYS A 137 -0.36 -13.90 -7.58
C LYS A 137 0.52 -13.09 -6.64
N LYS A 138 0.05 -12.94 -5.42
CA LYS A 138 0.81 -12.31 -4.34
C LYS A 138 1.46 -13.40 -3.49
N TYR A 139 2.77 -13.37 -3.35
CA TYR A 139 3.52 -14.32 -2.51
C TYR A 139 3.82 -13.76 -1.13
N LYS A 140 4.18 -12.47 -1.07
CA LYS A 140 4.52 -11.78 0.17
C LYS A 140 4.24 -10.28 0.02
N GLU A 141 3.71 -9.65 1.07
CA GLU A 141 3.54 -8.20 1.14
C GLU A 141 3.88 -7.70 2.55
N ARG A 142 4.68 -6.64 2.63
CA ARG A 142 5.11 -6.01 3.90
C ARG A 142 5.59 -7.02 4.96
N GLY A 143 6.28 -8.07 4.54
CA GLY A 143 6.80 -9.11 5.44
C GLY A 143 5.84 -10.27 5.71
N VAL A 144 4.54 -10.15 5.39
CA VAL A 144 3.52 -11.19 5.59
C VAL A 144 3.45 -12.10 4.36
N LEU A 145 3.44 -13.42 4.57
CA LEU A 145 3.29 -14.41 3.51
C LEU A 145 1.81 -14.53 3.12
N PHE A 146 1.56 -14.63 1.81
CA PHE A 146 0.26 -14.87 1.18
C PHE A 146 0.16 -16.26 0.56
N VAL A 147 1.09 -17.13 0.88
CA VAL A 147 1.07 -18.54 0.51
C VAL A 147 0.99 -19.37 1.77
N ASP A 148 0.15 -20.41 1.76
CA ASP A 148 0.11 -21.36 2.85
C ASP A 148 1.41 -22.19 2.81
N GLU A 149 2.04 -22.40 3.95
CA GLU A 149 3.11 -23.40 4.04
C GLU A 149 2.45 -24.74 3.72
N GLU A 150 2.93 -25.43 2.67
CA GLU A 150 2.58 -26.82 2.45
C GLU A 150 2.98 -27.57 3.71
N GLN A 151 2.02 -28.13 4.44
CA GLN A 151 2.32 -29.06 5.52
C GLN A 151 3.10 -30.20 4.89
N ASP A 152 4.39 -30.27 5.17
CA ASP A 152 5.24 -31.38 4.74
C ASP A 152 4.76 -32.65 5.46
N GLU A 153 3.82 -33.37 4.84
CA GLU A 153 3.32 -34.66 5.32
C GLU A 153 4.40 -35.78 5.31
N ARG A 154 5.65 -35.44 5.00
CA ARG A 154 6.78 -36.39 4.92
C ARG A 154 7.55 -36.56 6.23
N GLY A 155 6.93 -36.39 7.36
CA GLY A 155 7.58 -36.45 8.67
C GLY A 155 6.95 -37.41 9.68
N THR A 156 6.57 -38.64 9.29
CA THR A 156 6.40 -39.72 10.32
C THR A 156 6.63 -41.09 9.68
N ILE A 157 7.83 -41.55 9.76
CA ILE A 157 8.16 -43.02 9.78
C ILE A 157 8.81 -43.28 11.11
#